data_d556fcfbebb202bbad9a0d4111087625
#
_entry.id   d556fcfbebb202bbad9a0d4111087625
#
_cell.length_a   1.000
_cell.length_b   1.000
_cell.length_c   1.000
_cell.angle_alpha   90.00
_cell.angle_beta   90.00
_cell.angle_gamma   90.00
#
_symmetry.space_group_name_H-M   'P 1'
#
loop_
_entity.id
_entity.type
_entity.pdbx_description
1 polymer ?
#
loop_
_entity_poly.entity_id
_entity_poly.type
_entity_poly.pdbx_seq_one_letter_code
_entity_poly.pdbx_strand_id
1 'polypeptide(L)'
;MSPFLLLAALVPAAFLMVQVYRLDRIEKEPPGLLLKLVLFGALSGLAAGAIEGALTRVLDVTLGGSMLRLVLENFLAVALVEEACKRWVVLKFAWRHPAFDYRFDAVVYCVFSALGFAALENILYVAEYGFAVAVSRALLSVPGHCFFAVYMGIYLGQAKMAERAMQRYYIELPDETPGQYLRASLLVPTLLHGFWDFSLSVCGWLMTVLFYLFVRAIFIDAYRKLRFAAGSDERL
;
A
#
# COMPACT_ATOMS: atom_id res chain seq x y z
N MET A 1 24.90 -7.13 6.77
CA MET A 1 23.86 -6.81 7.78
C MET A 1 23.83 -7.93 8.81
N SER A 2 23.83 -7.61 10.11
CA SER A 2 23.75 -8.65 11.15
C SER A 2 22.36 -9.32 11.14
N PRO A 3 22.25 -10.60 11.63
CA PRO A 3 20.95 -11.28 11.74
C PRO A 3 19.93 -10.50 12.60
N PHE A 4 20.40 -9.80 13.62
CA PHE A 4 19.57 -8.94 14.46
C PHE A 4 18.93 -7.78 13.66
N LEU A 5 19.70 -7.09 12.83
CA LEU A 5 19.19 -6.01 11.97
C LEU A 5 18.21 -6.52 10.92
N LEU A 6 18.46 -7.70 10.38
CA LEU A 6 17.54 -8.33 9.43
C LEU A 6 16.19 -8.65 10.09
N LEU A 7 16.22 -9.22 11.30
CA LEU A 7 15.00 -9.48 12.06
C LEU A 7 14.25 -8.18 12.39
N ALA A 8 14.97 -7.14 12.85
CA ALA A 8 14.38 -5.83 13.14
C ALA A 8 13.70 -5.21 11.89
N ALA A 9 14.25 -5.46 10.70
CA ALA A 9 13.66 -5.00 9.44
C ALA A 9 12.39 -5.79 9.05
N LEU A 10 12.35 -7.10 9.27
CA LEU A 10 11.29 -7.98 8.75
C LEU A 10 10.12 -8.18 9.71
N VAL A 11 10.38 -8.22 11.03
CA VAL A 11 9.37 -8.54 12.04
C VAL A 11 8.14 -7.63 11.99
N PRO A 12 8.24 -6.31 11.80
CA PRO A 12 7.06 -5.44 11.75
C PRO A 12 6.11 -5.80 10.59
N ALA A 13 6.65 -6.05 9.40
CA ALA A 13 5.87 -6.44 8.23
C ALA A 13 5.22 -7.82 8.43
N ALA A 14 5.99 -8.80 8.90
CA ALA A 14 5.47 -10.14 9.19
C ALA A 14 4.38 -10.11 10.27
N PHE A 15 4.54 -9.31 11.31
CA PHE A 15 3.52 -9.14 12.35
C PHE A 15 2.20 -8.60 11.77
N LEU A 16 2.25 -7.56 10.95
CA LEU A 16 1.05 -6.99 10.34
C LEU A 16 0.39 -7.94 9.34
N MET A 17 1.18 -8.70 8.54
CA MET A 17 0.64 -9.75 7.67
C MET A 17 -0.15 -10.78 8.47
N VAL A 18 0.40 -11.26 9.60
CA VAL A 18 -0.28 -12.21 10.48
C VAL A 18 -1.56 -11.62 11.07
N GLN A 19 -1.56 -10.33 11.46
CA GLN A 19 -2.78 -9.69 11.99
C GLN A 19 -3.88 -9.61 10.94
N VAL A 20 -3.57 -9.20 9.71
CA VAL A 20 -4.55 -9.11 8.62
C VAL A 20 -5.03 -10.50 8.22
N TYR A 21 -4.15 -11.47 8.08
CA TYR A 21 -4.51 -12.88 7.81
C TYR A 21 -5.46 -13.47 8.87
N ARG A 22 -5.29 -13.08 10.15
CA ARG A 22 -6.20 -13.54 11.23
C ARG A 22 -7.58 -12.90 11.16
N LEU A 23 -7.70 -11.70 10.58
CA LEU A 23 -8.99 -11.01 10.41
C LEU A 23 -9.84 -11.61 9.30
N ASP A 24 -9.22 -12.25 8.34
CA ASP A 24 -9.89 -13.06 7.33
C ASP A 24 -10.44 -14.34 7.98
N ARG A 25 -11.77 -14.40 8.18
CA ARG A 25 -12.41 -15.42 9.02
C ARG A 25 -13.24 -16.44 8.24
N ILE A 26 -13.68 -16.07 7.03
CA ILE A 26 -14.61 -16.90 6.26
C ILE A 26 -13.83 -18.01 5.56
N GLU A 27 -12.86 -17.64 4.75
CA GLU A 27 -11.99 -18.56 4.03
C GLU A 27 -10.57 -18.02 4.08
N LYS A 28 -9.58 -18.91 4.17
CA LYS A 28 -8.18 -18.51 4.22
C LYS A 28 -7.56 -18.53 2.83
N GLU A 29 -6.87 -17.47 2.51
CA GLU A 29 -6.18 -17.33 1.24
C GLU A 29 -5.08 -18.38 1.05
N PRO A 30 -4.92 -18.93 -0.18
CA PRO A 30 -3.89 -19.93 -0.46
C PRO A 30 -2.49 -19.42 -0.10
N PRO A 31 -1.72 -20.12 0.76
CA PRO A 31 -0.40 -19.66 1.19
C PRO A 31 0.57 -19.45 0.03
N GLY A 32 0.44 -20.22 -1.06
CA GLY A 32 1.26 -20.06 -2.26
C GLY A 32 0.98 -18.75 -2.99
N LEU A 33 -0.28 -18.31 -3.01
CA LEU A 33 -0.65 -17.00 -3.59
C LEU A 33 -0.11 -15.86 -2.71
N LEU A 34 -0.31 -15.95 -1.39
CA LEU A 34 0.17 -14.95 -0.45
C LEU A 34 1.70 -14.81 -0.51
N LEU A 35 2.43 -15.92 -0.53
CA LEU A 35 3.89 -15.89 -0.69
C LEU A 35 4.31 -15.23 -2.01
N LYS A 36 3.61 -15.56 -3.11
CA LYS A 36 3.85 -14.92 -4.41
C LYS A 36 3.64 -13.40 -4.34
N LEU A 37 2.58 -12.93 -3.70
CA LEU A 37 2.30 -11.50 -3.54
C LEU A 37 3.38 -10.80 -2.72
N VAL A 38 3.87 -11.42 -1.63
CA VAL A 38 4.98 -10.89 -0.83
C VAL A 38 6.26 -10.81 -1.66
N LEU A 39 6.65 -11.88 -2.36
CA LEU A 39 7.89 -11.92 -3.13
C LEU A 39 7.87 -10.91 -4.29
N PHE A 40 6.78 -10.88 -5.07
CA PHE A 40 6.67 -9.93 -6.18
C PHE A 40 6.41 -8.50 -5.69
N GLY A 41 5.76 -8.31 -4.53
CA GLY A 41 5.68 -7.04 -3.84
C GLY A 41 7.07 -6.51 -3.49
N ALA A 42 7.92 -7.34 -2.89
CA ALA A 42 9.31 -6.98 -2.61
C ALA A 42 10.09 -6.65 -3.90
N LEU A 43 10.02 -7.51 -4.92
CA LEU A 43 10.71 -7.27 -6.20
C LEU A 43 10.21 -5.99 -6.89
N SER A 44 8.93 -5.64 -6.75
CA SER A 44 8.38 -4.41 -7.31
C SER A 44 9.00 -3.14 -6.69
N GLY A 45 9.51 -3.23 -5.46
CA GLY A 45 10.26 -2.14 -4.84
C GLY A 45 11.56 -1.79 -5.57
N LEU A 46 12.25 -2.79 -6.14
CA LEU A 46 13.44 -2.51 -6.97
C LEU A 46 13.08 -1.76 -8.26
N ALA A 47 11.98 -2.15 -8.90
CA ALA A 47 11.49 -1.47 -10.09
C ALA A 47 11.03 -0.04 -9.76
N ALA A 48 10.30 0.14 -8.65
CA ALA A 48 9.88 1.46 -8.17
C ALA A 48 11.09 2.36 -7.93
N GLY A 49 12.08 1.93 -7.14
CA GLY A 49 13.28 2.74 -6.87
C GLY A 49 14.08 3.13 -8.12
N ALA A 50 14.11 2.27 -9.15
CA ALA A 50 14.74 2.64 -10.43
C ALA A 50 13.96 3.74 -11.17
N ILE A 51 12.62 3.66 -11.20
CA ILE A 51 11.74 4.65 -11.82
C ILE A 51 11.81 5.97 -11.05
N GLU A 52 11.68 5.92 -9.73
CA GLU A 52 11.78 7.07 -8.82
C GLU A 52 13.10 7.82 -9.02
N GLY A 53 14.23 7.09 -9.01
CA GLY A 53 15.53 7.70 -9.22
C GLY A 53 15.67 8.39 -10.58
N ALA A 54 15.04 7.87 -11.63
CA ALA A 54 15.00 8.50 -12.93
C ALA A 54 14.13 9.77 -12.94
N LEU A 55 12.93 9.69 -12.37
CA LEU A 55 12.00 10.82 -12.30
C LEU A 55 12.52 11.95 -11.41
N THR A 56 13.08 11.63 -10.24
CA THR A 56 13.70 12.61 -9.34
C THR A 56 14.83 13.39 -10.03
N ARG A 57 15.69 12.70 -10.78
CA ARG A 57 16.75 13.38 -11.55
C ARG A 57 16.18 14.36 -12.59
N VAL A 58 15.10 13.98 -13.28
CA VAL A 58 14.43 14.88 -14.23
C VAL A 58 13.86 16.11 -13.51
N LEU A 59 13.19 15.89 -12.36
CA LEU A 59 12.63 16.98 -11.55
C LEU A 59 13.73 17.90 -11.01
N ASP A 60 14.87 17.38 -10.59
CA ASP A 60 16.02 18.14 -10.09
C ASP A 60 16.57 19.08 -11.18
N VAL A 61 16.75 18.57 -12.38
CA VAL A 61 17.30 19.35 -13.51
C VAL A 61 16.30 20.40 -13.99
N THR A 62 14.97 20.10 -13.96
CA THR A 62 13.96 20.97 -14.55
C THR A 62 13.42 22.02 -13.59
N LEU A 63 13.28 21.66 -12.31
CA LEU A 63 12.57 22.49 -11.31
C LEU A 63 13.46 22.93 -10.15
N GLY A 64 14.67 22.40 -10.02
CA GLY A 64 15.61 22.74 -8.95
C GLY A 64 15.01 22.54 -7.56
N GLY A 65 15.29 23.44 -6.62
CA GLY A 65 14.81 23.40 -5.24
C GLY A 65 13.42 24.02 -5.02
N SER A 66 12.53 24.02 -6.01
CA SER A 66 11.22 24.66 -5.90
C SER A 66 10.22 23.83 -5.07
N MET A 67 9.20 24.49 -4.50
CA MET A 67 8.09 23.80 -3.82
C MET A 67 7.33 22.88 -4.79
N LEU A 68 7.19 23.27 -6.06
CA LEU A 68 6.56 22.45 -7.08
C LEU A 68 7.32 21.12 -7.27
N ARG A 69 8.67 21.16 -7.26
CA ARG A 69 9.49 19.94 -7.30
C ARG A 69 9.14 19.00 -6.14
N LEU A 70 9.08 19.51 -4.90
CA LEU A 70 8.74 18.70 -3.74
C LEU A 70 7.36 18.04 -3.87
N VAL A 71 6.36 18.80 -4.36
CA VAL A 71 5.02 18.24 -4.58
C VAL A 71 5.07 17.13 -5.63
N LEU A 72 5.67 17.38 -6.80
CA LEU A 72 5.72 16.40 -7.89
C LEU A 72 6.56 15.17 -7.50
N GLU A 73 7.65 15.37 -6.77
CA GLU A 73 8.49 14.27 -6.29
C GLU A 73 7.70 13.36 -5.35
N ASN A 74 7.10 13.89 -4.28
CA ASN A 74 6.43 13.07 -3.28
C ASN A 74 5.13 12.43 -3.80
N PHE A 75 4.34 13.14 -4.62
CA PHE A 75 3.06 12.61 -5.09
C PHE A 75 3.16 11.79 -6.38
N LEU A 76 4.01 12.19 -7.34
CA LEU A 76 4.06 11.54 -8.65
C LEU A 76 5.28 10.64 -8.82
N ALA A 77 6.48 11.10 -8.42
CA ALA A 77 7.68 10.31 -8.63
C ALA A 77 7.80 9.17 -7.61
N VAL A 78 7.37 9.37 -6.35
CA VAL A 78 7.44 8.37 -5.29
C VAL A 78 6.09 7.69 -5.09
N ALA A 79 5.11 8.35 -4.48
CA ALA A 79 3.88 7.70 -4.04
C ALA A 79 3.09 7.03 -5.19
N LEU A 80 2.91 7.71 -6.33
CA LEU A 80 2.19 7.12 -7.46
C LEU A 80 2.93 5.89 -8.02
N VAL A 81 4.25 5.94 -8.15
CA VAL A 81 5.06 4.84 -8.68
C VAL A 81 5.00 3.64 -7.73
N GLU A 82 5.20 3.85 -6.44
CA GLU A 82 5.14 2.77 -5.46
C GLU A 82 3.76 2.12 -5.39
N GLU A 83 2.70 2.92 -5.25
CA GLU A 83 1.34 2.38 -5.15
C GLU A 83 0.90 1.70 -6.45
N ALA A 84 1.34 2.20 -7.61
CA ALA A 84 1.13 1.54 -8.90
C ALA A 84 1.87 0.19 -8.98
N CYS A 85 3.10 0.10 -8.50
CA CYS A 85 3.88 -1.13 -8.47
C CYS A 85 3.25 -2.18 -7.55
N LYS A 86 2.89 -1.80 -6.32
CA LYS A 86 2.18 -2.68 -5.35
C LYS A 86 0.85 -3.18 -5.93
N ARG A 87 0.05 -2.29 -6.51
CA ARG A 87 -1.23 -2.61 -7.13
C ARG A 87 -1.08 -3.51 -8.35
N TRP A 88 -0.08 -3.26 -9.20
CA TRP A 88 0.18 -4.09 -10.38
C TRP A 88 0.42 -5.55 -10.00
N VAL A 89 1.14 -5.82 -8.91
CA VAL A 89 1.35 -7.18 -8.39
C VAL A 89 0.02 -7.87 -8.08
N VAL A 90 -0.89 -7.18 -7.39
CA VAL A 90 -2.22 -7.72 -7.05
C VAL A 90 -3.05 -7.99 -8.32
N LEU A 91 -3.12 -7.02 -9.24
CA LEU A 91 -3.86 -7.17 -10.49
C LEU A 91 -3.30 -8.28 -11.38
N LYS A 92 -1.99 -8.49 -11.37
CA LYS A 92 -1.33 -9.52 -12.17
C LYS A 92 -1.56 -10.92 -11.65
N PHE A 93 -1.48 -11.13 -10.33
CA PHE A 93 -1.42 -12.47 -9.74
C PHE A 93 -2.71 -12.88 -9.02
N ALA A 94 -3.48 -11.93 -8.48
CA ALA A 94 -4.67 -12.22 -7.70
C ALA A 94 -5.98 -11.89 -8.42
N TRP A 95 -6.05 -10.85 -9.27
CA TRP A 95 -7.30 -10.36 -9.85
C TRP A 95 -8.16 -11.43 -10.52
N ARG A 96 -7.53 -12.38 -11.24
CA ARG A 96 -8.19 -13.49 -11.94
C ARG A 96 -8.02 -14.83 -11.24
N HIS A 97 -7.47 -14.83 -10.03
CA HIS A 97 -7.26 -16.07 -9.29
C HIS A 97 -8.60 -16.61 -8.78
N PRO A 98 -8.85 -17.94 -8.84
CA PRO A 98 -10.13 -18.52 -8.38
C PRO A 98 -10.43 -18.27 -6.91
N ALA A 99 -9.41 -18.16 -6.06
CA ALA A 99 -9.54 -17.86 -4.65
C ALA A 99 -9.93 -16.39 -4.37
N PHE A 100 -10.03 -15.51 -5.38
CA PHE A 100 -10.57 -14.17 -5.18
C PHE A 100 -12.10 -14.24 -5.29
N ASP A 101 -12.75 -14.71 -4.27
CA ASP A 101 -14.19 -14.95 -4.26
C ASP A 101 -14.94 -14.25 -3.10
N TYR A 102 -14.21 -13.58 -2.21
CA TYR A 102 -14.76 -12.66 -1.21
C TYR A 102 -14.22 -11.24 -1.37
N ARG A 103 -15.00 -10.26 -0.91
CA ARG A 103 -14.62 -8.85 -1.02
C ARG A 103 -13.38 -8.49 -0.18
N PHE A 104 -13.22 -9.12 0.98
CA PHE A 104 -12.11 -8.88 1.89
C PHE A 104 -10.78 -9.43 1.37
N ASP A 105 -10.79 -10.42 0.48
CA ASP A 105 -9.58 -10.99 -0.15
C ASP A 105 -8.73 -9.92 -0.81
N ALA A 106 -9.37 -8.92 -1.44
CA ALA A 106 -8.67 -7.78 -2.03
C ALA A 106 -7.81 -7.02 -1.00
N VAL A 107 -8.32 -6.87 0.23
CA VAL A 107 -7.57 -6.21 1.32
C VAL A 107 -6.38 -7.08 1.73
N VAL A 108 -6.60 -8.38 1.89
CA VAL A 108 -5.52 -9.34 2.22
C VAL A 108 -4.43 -9.28 1.15
N TYR A 109 -4.79 -9.38 -0.13
CA TYR A 109 -3.83 -9.37 -1.24
C TYR A 109 -3.05 -8.05 -1.33
N CYS A 110 -3.73 -6.90 -1.19
CA CYS A 110 -3.07 -5.60 -1.21
C CYS A 110 -2.09 -5.43 -0.06
N VAL A 111 -2.49 -5.83 1.15
CA VAL A 111 -1.64 -5.75 2.34
C VAL A 111 -0.42 -6.67 2.20
N PHE A 112 -0.57 -7.89 1.71
CA PHE A 112 0.57 -8.79 1.52
C PHE A 112 1.54 -8.28 0.45
N SER A 113 1.05 -7.72 -0.66
CA SER A 113 1.89 -7.08 -1.68
C SER A 113 2.65 -5.87 -1.10
N ALA A 114 1.93 -4.96 -0.43
CA ALA A 114 2.51 -3.75 0.12
C ALA A 114 3.50 -4.02 1.27
N LEU A 115 3.22 -4.99 2.11
CA LEU A 115 4.14 -5.37 3.19
C LEU A 115 5.35 -6.16 2.67
N GLY A 116 5.23 -6.86 1.54
CA GLY A 116 6.38 -7.40 0.80
C GLY A 116 7.30 -6.29 0.31
N PHE A 117 6.71 -5.27 -0.33
CA PHE A 117 7.41 -4.05 -0.76
C PHE A 117 8.11 -3.37 0.43
N ALA A 118 7.35 -3.04 1.47
CA ALA A 118 7.87 -2.37 2.67
C ALA A 118 8.95 -3.18 3.39
N ALA A 119 8.90 -4.51 3.37
CA ALA A 119 9.92 -5.37 3.96
C ALA A 119 11.27 -5.21 3.24
N LEU A 120 11.28 -5.22 1.90
CA LEU A 120 12.50 -4.99 1.13
C LEU A 120 13.03 -3.57 1.38
N GLU A 121 12.20 -2.58 1.27
CA GLU A 121 12.56 -1.19 1.53
C GLU A 121 13.16 -1.04 2.93
N ASN A 122 12.53 -1.64 3.93
CA ASN A 122 13.01 -1.61 5.31
C ASN A 122 14.38 -2.28 5.48
N ILE A 123 14.65 -3.38 4.76
CA ILE A 123 15.97 -4.03 4.72
C ILE A 123 17.02 -3.04 4.17
N LEU A 124 16.71 -2.34 3.08
CA LEU A 124 17.63 -1.39 2.46
C LEU A 124 17.93 -0.21 3.39
N TYR A 125 16.92 0.40 3.98
CA TYR A 125 17.09 1.51 4.94
C TYR A 125 17.84 1.10 6.20
N VAL A 126 17.53 -0.07 6.76
CA VAL A 126 18.23 -0.56 7.97
C VAL A 126 19.68 -0.93 7.66
N ALA A 127 19.95 -1.44 6.48
CA ALA A 127 21.31 -1.74 6.04
C ALA A 127 22.16 -0.45 5.91
N GLU A 128 21.55 0.64 5.46
CA GLU A 128 22.22 1.92 5.25
C GLU A 128 22.33 2.76 6.52
N TYR A 129 21.24 2.87 7.30
CA TYR A 129 21.12 3.81 8.42
C TYR A 129 21.10 3.15 9.81
N GLY A 130 21.08 1.83 9.89
CA GLY A 130 21.18 1.07 11.13
C GLY A 130 19.90 0.95 11.94
N PHE A 131 20.04 0.54 13.22
CA PHE A 131 18.94 0.13 14.09
C PHE A 131 17.94 1.25 14.43
N ALA A 132 18.40 2.49 14.59
CA ALA A 132 17.52 3.61 14.94
C ALA A 132 16.41 3.81 13.89
N VAL A 133 16.76 3.66 12.60
CA VAL A 133 15.80 3.72 11.50
C VAL A 133 14.85 2.53 11.53
N ALA A 134 15.31 1.34 11.93
CA ALA A 134 14.41 0.18 12.05
C ALA A 134 13.26 0.48 13.02
N VAL A 135 13.52 1.14 14.15
CA VAL A 135 12.48 1.48 15.14
C VAL A 135 11.46 2.48 14.58
N SER A 136 11.93 3.59 14.00
CA SER A 136 11.02 4.60 13.43
C SER A 136 10.16 4.04 12.28
N ARG A 137 10.76 3.23 11.42
CA ARG A 137 10.05 2.58 10.31
C ARG A 137 9.07 1.51 10.79
N ALA A 138 9.40 0.76 11.84
CA ALA A 138 8.50 -0.22 12.44
C ALA A 138 7.22 0.42 13.02
N LEU A 139 7.34 1.64 13.54
CA LEU A 139 6.23 2.35 14.18
C LEU A 139 5.43 3.21 13.22
N LEU A 140 6.02 3.67 12.13
CA LEU A 140 5.41 4.63 11.20
C LEU A 140 5.35 4.08 9.78
N SER A 141 6.48 3.88 9.09
CA SER A 141 6.53 3.60 7.66
C SER A 141 5.87 2.25 7.32
N VAL A 142 6.26 1.16 8.00
CA VAL A 142 5.68 -0.17 7.72
C VAL A 142 4.17 -0.21 7.99
N PRO A 143 3.64 0.32 9.13
CA PRO A 143 2.20 0.49 9.31
C PRO A 143 1.55 1.42 8.28
N GLY A 144 2.23 2.48 7.85
CA GLY A 144 1.76 3.38 6.79
C GLY A 144 1.46 2.62 5.50
N HIS A 145 2.42 1.85 4.98
CA HIS A 145 2.22 1.00 3.79
C HIS A 145 1.06 0.01 3.96
N CYS A 146 0.93 -0.59 5.15
CA CYS A 146 -0.19 -1.48 5.47
C CYS A 146 -1.54 -0.74 5.34
N PHE A 147 -1.65 0.45 5.91
CA PHE A 147 -2.91 1.20 5.88
C PHE A 147 -3.24 1.78 4.51
N PHE A 148 -2.25 2.24 3.74
CA PHE A 148 -2.48 2.63 2.34
C PHE A 148 -3.01 1.44 1.52
N ALA A 149 -2.46 0.24 1.76
CA ALA A 149 -2.93 -0.98 1.11
C ALA A 149 -4.35 -1.40 1.54
N VAL A 150 -4.79 -1.09 2.77
CA VAL A 150 -6.18 -1.29 3.19
C VAL A 150 -7.14 -0.48 2.32
N TYR A 151 -6.85 0.80 2.06
CA TYR A 151 -7.67 1.61 1.15
C TYR A 151 -7.65 1.06 -0.27
N MET A 152 -6.47 0.70 -0.79
CA MET A 152 -6.33 0.07 -2.10
C MET A 152 -7.23 -1.18 -2.21
N GLY A 153 -7.16 -2.07 -1.22
CA GLY A 153 -7.90 -3.32 -1.18
C GLY A 153 -9.41 -3.13 -1.09
N ILE A 154 -9.88 -2.18 -0.27
CA ILE A 154 -11.31 -1.85 -0.17
C ILE A 154 -11.86 -1.44 -1.55
N TYR A 155 -11.18 -0.56 -2.27
CA TYR A 155 -11.62 -0.14 -3.60
C TYR A 155 -11.46 -1.25 -4.64
N LEU A 156 -10.43 -2.10 -4.57
CA LEU A 156 -10.31 -3.25 -5.46
C LEU A 156 -11.40 -4.29 -5.20
N GLY A 157 -11.76 -4.55 -3.94
CA GLY A 157 -12.89 -5.43 -3.60
C GLY A 157 -14.21 -4.91 -4.14
N GLN A 158 -14.48 -3.61 -4.03
CA GLN A 158 -15.66 -2.96 -4.63
C GLN A 158 -15.65 -3.06 -6.16
N ALA A 159 -14.49 -2.82 -6.79
CA ALA A 159 -14.34 -2.97 -8.23
C ALA A 159 -14.65 -4.39 -8.70
N LYS A 160 -14.16 -5.39 -7.95
CA LYS A 160 -14.39 -6.81 -8.26
C LYS A 160 -15.85 -7.20 -8.08
N MET A 161 -16.49 -6.72 -7.02
CA MET A 161 -17.92 -6.93 -6.77
C MET A 161 -18.77 -6.32 -7.90
N ALA A 162 -18.49 -5.08 -8.30
CA ALA A 162 -19.19 -4.42 -9.41
C ALA A 162 -18.97 -5.16 -10.74
N GLU A 163 -17.73 -5.61 -11.04
CA GLU A 163 -17.42 -6.42 -12.23
C GLU A 163 -18.26 -7.70 -12.27
N ARG A 164 -18.34 -8.43 -11.17
CA ARG A 164 -19.11 -9.68 -11.08
C ARG A 164 -20.62 -9.45 -11.13
N ALA A 165 -21.13 -8.38 -10.51
CA ALA A 165 -22.54 -8.02 -10.59
C ALA A 165 -22.96 -7.70 -12.02
N MET A 166 -22.16 -6.91 -12.75
CA MET A 166 -22.40 -6.62 -14.17
C MET A 166 -22.40 -7.90 -15.02
N GLN A 167 -21.47 -8.81 -14.79
CA GLN A 167 -21.40 -10.08 -15.52
C GLN A 167 -22.59 -11.01 -15.23
N ARG A 168 -23.06 -11.06 -13.96
CA ARG A 168 -24.13 -11.96 -13.52
C ARG A 168 -25.52 -11.49 -13.97
N TYR A 169 -25.78 -10.19 -13.90
CA TYR A 169 -27.11 -9.64 -14.11
C TYR A 169 -27.29 -8.92 -15.45
N TYR A 170 -26.24 -8.81 -16.27
CA TYR A 170 -26.23 -8.01 -17.52
C TYR A 170 -26.74 -6.57 -17.30
N ILE A 171 -26.52 -6.01 -16.10
CA ILE A 171 -26.98 -4.69 -15.70
C ILE A 171 -25.80 -3.72 -15.76
N GLU A 172 -25.98 -2.61 -16.48
CA GLU A 172 -25.13 -1.44 -16.30
C GLU A 172 -25.55 -0.77 -14.99
N LEU A 173 -24.62 -0.69 -14.01
CA LEU A 173 -24.84 0.06 -12.78
C LEU A 173 -24.61 1.54 -13.09
N PRO A 174 -25.65 2.41 -13.11
CA PRO A 174 -25.52 3.77 -13.65
C PRO A 174 -24.57 4.65 -12.84
N ASP A 175 -24.45 4.43 -11.52
CA ASP A 175 -23.72 5.31 -10.62
C ASP A 175 -22.40 4.74 -10.09
N GLU A 176 -22.14 3.44 -10.23
CA GLU A 176 -20.97 2.76 -9.66
C GLU A 176 -20.30 1.82 -10.66
N THR A 177 -19.41 2.36 -11.50
CA THR A 177 -18.70 1.53 -12.46
C THR A 177 -17.43 0.91 -11.85
N PRO A 178 -17.06 -0.34 -12.24
CA PRO A 178 -15.77 -0.94 -11.84
C PRO A 178 -14.58 -0.01 -12.09
N GLY A 179 -14.63 0.79 -13.17
CA GLY A 179 -13.60 1.74 -13.54
C GLY A 179 -13.41 2.88 -12.54
N GLN A 180 -14.45 3.32 -11.84
CA GLN A 180 -14.33 4.34 -10.79
C GLN A 180 -13.58 3.78 -9.57
N TYR A 181 -13.94 2.60 -9.13
CA TYR A 181 -13.28 1.92 -8.03
C TYR A 181 -11.83 1.54 -8.38
N LEU A 182 -11.57 1.10 -9.62
CA LEU A 182 -10.22 0.85 -10.10
C LEU A 182 -9.36 2.12 -10.08
N ARG A 183 -9.89 3.28 -10.43
CA ARG A 183 -9.17 4.55 -10.30
C ARG A 183 -8.95 4.92 -8.83
N ALA A 184 -9.99 4.83 -8.00
CA ALA A 184 -9.89 5.12 -6.57
C ALA A 184 -8.88 4.22 -5.86
N SER A 185 -8.78 2.94 -6.25
CA SER A 185 -7.79 1.99 -5.67
C SER A 185 -6.33 2.38 -5.90
N LEU A 186 -6.05 3.28 -6.84
CA LEU A 186 -4.72 3.85 -7.05
C LEU A 186 -4.62 5.26 -6.47
N LEU A 187 -5.58 6.14 -6.80
CA LEU A 187 -5.48 7.56 -6.47
C LEU A 187 -5.56 7.81 -4.96
N VAL A 188 -6.44 7.11 -4.24
CA VAL A 188 -6.59 7.34 -2.79
C VAL A 188 -5.31 6.97 -2.03
N PRO A 189 -4.74 5.75 -2.14
CA PRO A 189 -3.48 5.45 -1.47
C PRO A 189 -2.33 6.35 -1.95
N THR A 190 -2.26 6.72 -3.23
CA THR A 190 -1.26 7.68 -3.74
C THR A 190 -1.35 9.03 -3.04
N LEU A 191 -2.54 9.58 -2.86
CA LEU A 191 -2.73 10.87 -2.19
C LEU A 191 -2.35 10.79 -0.71
N LEU A 192 -2.72 9.72 -0.03
CA LEU A 192 -2.38 9.50 1.38
C LEU A 192 -0.87 9.31 1.58
N HIS A 193 -0.24 8.52 0.74
CA HIS A 193 1.20 8.28 0.75
C HIS A 193 1.98 9.54 0.37
N GLY A 194 1.60 10.20 -0.72
CA GLY A 194 2.24 11.44 -1.15
C GLY A 194 2.15 12.57 -0.12
N PHE A 195 1.02 12.69 0.60
CA PHE A 195 0.93 13.65 1.70
C PHE A 195 1.82 13.25 2.89
N TRP A 196 1.95 11.95 3.17
CA TRP A 196 2.86 11.44 4.18
C TRP A 196 4.29 11.88 3.90
N ASP A 197 4.81 11.58 2.72
CA ASP A 197 6.19 11.89 2.34
C ASP A 197 6.43 13.39 2.18
N PHE A 198 5.48 14.10 1.58
CA PHE A 198 5.53 15.56 1.46
C PHE A 198 5.63 16.23 2.83
N SER A 199 4.85 15.77 3.81
CA SER A 199 4.87 16.32 5.16
C SER A 199 6.21 16.12 5.88
N LEU A 200 6.93 15.04 5.56
CA LEU A 200 8.27 14.77 6.07
C LEU A 200 9.35 15.56 5.32
N SER A 201 9.09 15.91 4.06
CA SER A 201 10.01 16.69 3.21
C SER A 201 9.98 18.19 3.49
N VAL A 202 8.88 18.70 4.06
CA VAL A 202 8.72 20.12 4.37
C VAL A 202 9.10 20.40 5.82
N CYS A 203 10.18 21.18 6.03
CA CYS A 203 10.61 21.57 7.37
C CYS A 203 9.63 22.58 8.00
N GLY A 204 9.37 22.44 9.31
CA GLY A 204 8.61 23.39 10.09
C GLY A 204 7.65 22.76 11.10
N TRP A 205 7.51 23.41 12.26
CA TRP A 205 6.71 22.89 13.36
C TRP A 205 5.25 22.63 12.98
N LEU A 206 4.67 23.52 12.15
CA LEU A 206 3.29 23.37 11.71
C LEU A 206 3.10 22.10 10.89
N MET A 207 4.02 21.82 9.93
CA MET A 207 3.95 20.62 9.11
C MET A 207 4.16 19.35 9.96
N THR A 208 5.04 19.39 10.94
CA THR A 208 5.25 18.31 11.91
C THR A 208 3.96 18.01 12.69
N VAL A 209 3.26 19.03 13.18
CA VAL A 209 1.97 18.86 13.88
C VAL A 209 0.92 18.27 12.94
N LEU A 210 0.80 18.81 11.72
CA LEU A 210 -0.13 18.31 10.71
C LEU A 210 0.15 16.85 10.35
N PHE A 211 1.43 16.48 10.21
CA PHE A 211 1.83 15.09 9.97
C PHE A 211 1.34 14.15 11.07
N TYR A 212 1.59 14.46 12.35
CA TYR A 212 1.16 13.57 13.44
C TYR A 212 -0.37 13.52 13.61
N LEU A 213 -1.09 14.61 13.35
CA LEU A 213 -2.55 14.60 13.30
C LEU A 213 -3.07 13.74 12.16
N PHE A 214 -2.45 13.82 10.98
CA PHE A 214 -2.75 13.00 9.83
C PHE A 214 -2.46 11.51 10.09
N VAL A 215 -1.29 11.18 10.63
CA VAL A 215 -0.93 9.80 11.00
C VAL A 215 -1.96 9.21 11.96
N ARG A 216 -2.31 9.96 13.02
CA ARG A 216 -3.33 9.52 13.98
C ARG A 216 -4.68 9.30 13.31
N ALA A 217 -5.10 10.22 12.45
CA ALA A 217 -6.39 10.13 11.76
C ALA A 217 -6.44 8.91 10.83
N ILE A 218 -5.40 8.71 10.01
CA ILE A 218 -5.35 7.61 9.04
C ILE A 218 -5.24 6.25 9.73
N PHE A 219 -4.49 6.14 10.84
CA PHE A 219 -4.36 4.89 11.58
C PHE A 219 -5.70 4.48 12.19
N ILE A 220 -6.43 5.42 12.77
CA ILE A 220 -7.76 5.16 13.33
C ILE A 220 -8.75 4.78 12.24
N ASP A 221 -8.80 5.54 11.14
CA ASP A 221 -9.76 5.31 10.05
C ASP A 221 -9.46 3.99 9.31
N ALA A 222 -8.21 3.75 8.92
CA ALA A 222 -7.81 2.51 8.26
C ALA A 222 -8.05 1.27 9.13
N TYR A 223 -7.76 1.35 10.43
CA TYR A 223 -8.06 0.26 11.36
C TYR A 223 -9.56 -0.01 11.47
N ARG A 224 -10.39 1.04 11.56
CA ARG A 224 -11.86 0.91 11.57
C ARG A 224 -12.36 0.29 10.27
N LYS A 225 -11.89 0.77 9.13
CA LYS A 225 -12.24 0.25 7.80
C LYS A 225 -11.82 -1.21 7.63
N LEU A 226 -10.61 -1.56 8.06
CA LEU A 226 -10.12 -2.93 8.05
C LEU A 226 -11.02 -3.86 8.86
N ARG A 227 -11.36 -3.46 10.09
CA ARG A 227 -12.26 -4.24 10.96
C ARG A 227 -13.67 -4.34 10.40
N PHE A 228 -14.19 -3.25 9.83
CA PHE A 228 -15.50 -3.23 9.19
C PHE A 228 -15.51 -4.15 7.96
N ALA A 229 -14.54 -4.03 7.08
CA ALA A 229 -14.45 -4.86 5.87
C ALA A 229 -14.35 -6.36 6.21
N ALA A 230 -13.56 -6.72 7.22
CA ALA A 230 -13.47 -8.10 7.69
C ALA A 230 -14.74 -8.62 8.38
N GLY A 231 -15.55 -7.72 8.99
CA GLY A 231 -16.79 -8.09 9.68
C GLY A 231 -18.02 -8.09 8.78
N SER A 232 -17.96 -7.40 7.64
CA SER A 232 -19.01 -7.29 6.62
C SER A 232 -18.61 -7.93 5.31
N ASP A 233 -17.78 -8.98 5.38
CA ASP A 233 -17.29 -9.65 4.19
C ASP A 233 -18.39 -10.41 3.47
N GLU A 234 -18.41 -10.29 2.15
CA GLU A 234 -19.45 -10.82 1.28
C GLU A 234 -18.80 -11.60 0.13
N ARG A 235 -19.45 -12.71 -0.23
CA ARG A 235 -19.04 -13.48 -1.41
C ARG A 235 -19.34 -12.70 -2.69
N LEU A 236 -18.36 -12.69 -3.58
CA LEU A 236 -18.41 -11.98 -4.85
C LEU A 236 -19.26 -12.71 -5.91
#